data_78b041f8da48879810337878e8959c85
#
_entry.id   78b041f8da48879810337878e8959c85
#
_cell.length_a   1.000
_cell.length_b   1.000
_cell.length_c   1.000
_cell.angle_alpha   90.00
_cell.angle_beta   90.00
_cell.angle_gamma   90.00
#
_symmetry.space_group_name_H-M   'P 1'
#
loop_
_entity.id
_entity.type
_entity.pdbx_description
1 polymer ?
#
loop_
_entity_poly.entity_id
_entity_poly.type
_entity_poly.pdbx_seq_one_letter_code
_entity_poly.pdbx_strand_id
1 'polypeptide(L)'
;NKYYFGKFNWYGNSKYRSGQLDTVLNIKAGETYDIAKLEQKLYMNPNGNDISSLYMDDGYLFFQVNPQETNIHNDTIDYDILMYEGKQATINKITIKGNDKTNDRVIYREIRTKPGQLFRRSDIVNTQRFLAQLGYFDPEKLNVIPTPNPADGTVDIEYIVEEKPSDQIELSGGWGGRNNFVNPNLPQQRNLGIIGTLGVTFNNFSTRNFFKREAWRPLPSGDGQRLSVRAQTNGIFYQSYNFSFTEPWLGGKKPNSLTLSVFHTLFNQSGQRKYIKQDGVKVFNPARQSMSIIGSSIGYGKRLKWPDFFCNFNTALSYNYYELDKYPAFIFSTGYSNDINLGLNFSRSSTDAPIYPKTGSNIVLDMKFTPPYSLFNKKDYFSLSEQERYKFIEYQKYKITAEWFTQLTNKKAAEGKEARNLVLRTKVGYGFLGYYTNRTGFSPFERFYMGGSGLSGFQNFVAREIIALRGYTDQSLVQTFENGLPVGDPIVSRYTMELRYPISLNPQATIFVLGFAEAGNSYKNFKTFNPFNVKRSAGFGLRVFLPMFGLLGIDYGWGFDPILDSNGNKRTDTGLGKGQFHFTIGGMLGEL
;
A
#
# COMPACT_ATOMS: atom_id res chain seq x y z
N ASN A 1 -15.26 -11.92 -46.92
CA ASN A 1 -14.40 -10.82 -47.38
C ASN A 1 -13.94 -10.05 -46.18
N LYS A 2 -12.71 -9.58 -46.15
CA LYS A 2 -12.19 -8.66 -45.16
C LYS A 2 -12.32 -7.27 -45.72
N TYR A 3 -12.94 -6.35 -44.95
CA TYR A 3 -12.98 -4.95 -45.27
C TYR A 3 -11.91 -4.17 -44.50
N TYR A 4 -11.52 -3.02 -45.00
CA TYR A 4 -10.52 -2.15 -44.46
C TYR A 4 -11.07 -0.73 -44.28
N PHE A 5 -10.57 0.00 -43.28
CA PHE A 5 -10.89 1.43 -43.15
C PHE A 5 -10.21 2.24 -44.26
N GLY A 6 -10.99 3.11 -44.88
CA GLY A 6 -10.54 4.09 -45.84
C GLY A 6 -10.21 5.45 -45.23
N LYS A 7 -10.64 6.52 -45.89
CA LYS A 7 -10.46 7.90 -45.44
C LYS A 7 -11.54 8.28 -44.45
N PHE A 8 -11.19 9.12 -43.48
CA PHE A 8 -12.11 9.78 -42.56
C PHE A 8 -12.17 11.26 -42.88
N ASN A 9 -13.33 11.76 -43.23
CA ASN A 9 -13.58 13.17 -43.47
C ASN A 9 -14.44 13.73 -42.31
N TRP A 10 -14.03 14.86 -41.76
CA TRP A 10 -14.70 15.50 -40.63
C TRP A 10 -15.54 16.69 -41.09
N TYR A 11 -16.78 16.74 -40.69
CA TYR A 11 -17.70 17.83 -41.00
C TYR A 11 -18.36 18.36 -39.73
N GLY A 12 -18.43 19.69 -39.60
CA GLY A 12 -19.05 20.38 -38.47
C GLY A 12 -18.08 20.58 -37.26
N ASN A 13 -16.80 20.30 -37.42
CA ASN A 13 -15.77 20.51 -36.40
C ASN A 13 -15.20 21.93 -36.44
N SER A 14 -15.79 22.83 -35.66
CA SER A 14 -15.30 24.23 -35.53
C SER A 14 -14.26 24.38 -34.39
N LYS A 15 -14.41 23.61 -33.32
CA LYS A 15 -13.59 23.68 -32.11
C LYS A 15 -12.23 23.02 -32.30
N TYR A 16 -12.20 21.79 -32.80
CA TYR A 16 -10.97 21.01 -32.98
C TYR A 16 -10.65 20.81 -34.46
N ARG A 17 -9.37 20.91 -34.83
CA ARG A 17 -8.91 20.65 -36.20
C ARG A 17 -8.99 19.17 -36.52
N SER A 18 -9.27 18.84 -37.80
CA SER A 18 -9.34 17.43 -38.27
C SER A 18 -8.14 16.58 -37.86
N GLY A 19 -6.92 17.11 -37.97
CA GLY A 19 -5.71 16.37 -37.56
C GLY A 19 -5.61 16.07 -36.05
N GLN A 20 -6.27 16.88 -35.19
CA GLN A 20 -6.38 16.56 -33.75
C GLN A 20 -7.39 15.43 -33.54
N LEU A 21 -8.50 15.44 -34.26
CA LEU A 21 -9.52 14.40 -34.23
C LEU A 21 -8.95 13.08 -34.75
N ASP A 22 -8.18 13.09 -35.84
CA ASP A 22 -7.47 11.91 -36.35
C ASP A 22 -6.51 11.31 -35.31
N THR A 23 -5.82 12.16 -34.54
CA THR A 23 -4.94 11.69 -33.48
C THR A 23 -5.69 10.97 -32.36
N VAL A 24 -6.89 11.44 -31.99
CA VAL A 24 -7.74 10.82 -30.97
C VAL A 24 -8.42 9.57 -31.50
N LEU A 25 -8.92 9.62 -32.75
CA LEU A 25 -9.50 8.47 -33.43
C LEU A 25 -8.48 7.31 -33.53
N ASN A 26 -7.25 7.64 -33.90
CA ASN A 26 -6.12 6.71 -34.00
C ASN A 26 -6.47 5.42 -34.76
N ILE A 27 -7.18 5.54 -35.87
CA ILE A 27 -7.48 4.51 -36.85
C ILE A 27 -6.83 4.95 -38.16
N LYS A 28 -6.02 4.08 -38.75
CA LYS A 28 -5.31 4.39 -40.01
C LYS A 28 -6.03 3.78 -41.19
N ALA A 29 -5.98 4.46 -42.32
CA ALA A 29 -6.40 3.88 -43.59
C ALA A 29 -5.62 2.58 -43.88
N GLY A 30 -6.31 1.53 -44.32
CA GLY A 30 -5.76 0.20 -44.53
C GLY A 30 -5.78 -0.72 -43.30
N GLU A 31 -6.19 -0.25 -42.13
CA GLU A 31 -6.46 -1.14 -40.97
C GLU A 31 -7.71 -1.99 -41.23
N THR A 32 -7.70 -3.23 -40.70
CA THR A 32 -8.87 -4.11 -40.79
C THR A 32 -10.10 -3.46 -40.18
N TYR A 33 -11.19 -3.48 -40.91
CA TYR A 33 -12.48 -2.94 -40.48
C TYR A 33 -12.97 -3.61 -39.20
N ASP A 34 -13.28 -2.78 -38.20
CA ASP A 34 -13.83 -3.18 -36.90
C ASP A 34 -14.75 -2.06 -36.40
N ILE A 35 -16.07 -2.28 -36.56
CA ILE A 35 -17.08 -1.27 -36.17
C ILE A 35 -17.03 -1.00 -34.67
N ALA A 36 -16.79 -2.01 -33.83
CA ALA A 36 -16.71 -1.83 -32.38
C ALA A 36 -15.51 -0.93 -31.98
N LYS A 37 -14.40 -1.02 -32.72
CA LYS A 37 -13.25 -0.13 -32.55
C LYS A 37 -13.59 1.30 -32.94
N LEU A 38 -14.30 1.49 -34.05
CA LEU A 38 -14.74 2.83 -34.51
C LEU A 38 -15.68 3.47 -33.49
N GLU A 39 -16.71 2.75 -33.04
CA GLU A 39 -17.66 3.22 -32.03
C GLU A 39 -16.97 3.56 -30.70
N GLN A 40 -16.06 2.70 -30.24
CA GLN A 40 -15.29 2.95 -29.04
C GLN A 40 -14.45 4.23 -29.14
N LYS A 41 -13.96 4.57 -30.33
CA LYS A 41 -13.16 5.78 -30.56
C LYS A 41 -14.01 7.03 -30.77
N LEU A 42 -15.24 6.89 -31.22
CA LEU A 42 -16.15 8.02 -31.41
C LEU A 42 -16.90 8.39 -30.12
N TYR A 43 -17.43 7.42 -29.35
CA TYR A 43 -18.33 7.73 -28.23
C TYR A 43 -18.42 6.73 -27.08
N MET A 44 -17.77 5.56 -27.16
CA MET A 44 -17.94 4.48 -26.17
C MET A 44 -16.67 4.08 -25.42
N ASN A 45 -15.66 4.95 -25.28
CA ASN A 45 -14.45 4.59 -24.58
C ASN A 45 -14.62 4.72 -23.06
N PRO A 46 -14.49 3.63 -22.27
CA PRO A 46 -14.58 3.69 -20.81
C PRO A 46 -13.51 4.56 -20.16
N ASN A 47 -12.37 4.71 -20.84
CA ASN A 47 -11.24 5.52 -20.34
C ASN A 47 -11.32 7.00 -20.77
N GLY A 48 -12.37 7.40 -21.50
CA GLY A 48 -12.55 8.78 -21.96
C GLY A 48 -11.63 9.20 -23.12
N ASN A 49 -10.99 8.24 -23.81
CA ASN A 49 -10.12 8.51 -24.96
C ASN A 49 -10.90 8.34 -26.29
N ASP A 50 -11.97 9.10 -26.42
CA ASP A 50 -12.84 9.13 -27.60
C ASP A 50 -13.22 10.57 -27.94
N ILE A 51 -13.74 10.76 -29.16
CA ILE A 51 -14.11 12.09 -29.68
C ILE A 51 -15.20 12.74 -28.84
N SER A 52 -16.26 12.02 -28.45
CA SER A 52 -17.32 12.57 -27.62
C SER A 52 -16.83 13.02 -26.25
N SER A 53 -15.93 12.25 -25.62
CA SER A 53 -15.33 12.62 -24.34
C SER A 53 -14.47 13.87 -24.45
N LEU A 54 -13.72 14.03 -25.55
CA LEU A 54 -12.93 15.23 -25.81
C LEU A 54 -13.80 16.50 -25.81
N TYR A 55 -14.91 16.47 -26.52
CA TYR A 55 -15.86 17.59 -26.57
C TYR A 55 -16.60 17.79 -25.24
N MET A 56 -17.07 16.70 -24.62
CA MET A 56 -17.78 16.78 -23.32
C MET A 56 -16.88 17.28 -22.20
N ASP A 57 -15.59 17.05 -22.26
CA ASP A 57 -14.62 17.58 -21.28
C ASP A 57 -14.34 19.07 -21.45
N ASP A 58 -14.74 19.63 -22.58
CA ASP A 58 -14.67 21.07 -22.85
C ASP A 58 -16.08 21.75 -22.80
N GLY A 59 -17.04 21.08 -22.17
CA GLY A 59 -18.37 21.63 -21.88
C GLY A 59 -19.45 21.35 -22.94
N TYR A 60 -19.13 20.71 -24.04
CA TYR A 60 -20.08 20.44 -25.12
C TYR A 60 -20.99 19.24 -24.84
N LEU A 61 -21.86 19.37 -23.84
CA LEU A 61 -22.77 18.30 -23.41
C LEU A 61 -23.72 17.83 -24.52
N PHE A 62 -24.09 18.74 -25.41
CA PHE A 62 -25.03 18.49 -26.50
C PHE A 62 -24.35 17.98 -27.78
N PHE A 63 -23.06 17.67 -27.70
CA PHE A 63 -22.29 17.16 -28.80
C PHE A 63 -22.85 15.83 -29.33
N GLN A 64 -22.95 15.75 -30.65
CA GLN A 64 -23.36 14.53 -31.35
C GLN A 64 -22.38 14.25 -32.49
N VAL A 65 -22.07 12.98 -32.68
CA VAL A 65 -21.23 12.48 -33.77
C VAL A 65 -21.93 11.32 -34.46
N ASN A 66 -21.98 11.37 -35.79
CA ASN A 66 -22.62 10.37 -36.62
C ASN A 66 -21.68 9.95 -37.75
N PRO A 67 -21.09 8.76 -37.70
CA PRO A 67 -20.31 8.22 -38.79
C PRO A 67 -21.20 7.70 -39.92
N GLN A 68 -20.96 8.14 -41.14
CA GLN A 68 -21.66 7.68 -42.32
C GLN A 68 -20.67 7.02 -43.30
N GLU A 69 -21.01 5.82 -43.76
CA GLU A 69 -20.29 5.18 -44.84
C GLU A 69 -20.61 5.85 -46.17
N THR A 70 -19.60 6.37 -46.84
CA THR A 70 -19.82 7.16 -48.07
C THR A 70 -19.41 6.47 -49.33
N ASN A 71 -18.31 5.73 -49.30
CA ASN A 71 -17.82 5.03 -50.49
C ASN A 71 -17.19 3.68 -50.13
N ILE A 72 -17.54 2.67 -50.91
CA ILE A 72 -16.98 1.34 -50.75
C ILE A 72 -16.29 0.95 -52.05
N HIS A 73 -14.97 0.87 -52.05
CA HIS A 73 -14.18 0.49 -53.22
C HIS A 73 -13.02 -0.42 -52.83
N ASN A 74 -12.80 -1.47 -53.60
CA ASN A 74 -11.72 -2.44 -53.39
C ASN A 74 -11.62 -2.95 -51.94
N ASP A 75 -12.74 -3.37 -51.33
CA ASP A 75 -12.86 -3.81 -49.91
C ASP A 75 -12.48 -2.72 -48.89
N THR A 76 -12.43 -1.44 -49.27
CA THR A 76 -12.14 -0.30 -48.40
C THR A 76 -13.38 0.56 -48.22
N ILE A 77 -13.67 0.97 -46.98
CA ILE A 77 -14.85 1.77 -46.61
C ILE A 77 -14.39 3.15 -46.14
N ASP A 78 -14.83 4.21 -46.85
CA ASP A 78 -14.60 5.61 -46.48
C ASP A 78 -15.73 6.10 -45.59
N TYR A 79 -15.40 6.96 -44.63
CA TYR A 79 -16.33 7.52 -43.65
C TYR A 79 -16.37 9.05 -43.69
N ASP A 80 -17.57 9.58 -43.73
CA ASP A 80 -17.86 10.99 -43.41
C ASP A 80 -18.38 11.05 -41.97
N ILE A 81 -17.64 11.74 -41.11
CA ILE A 81 -17.99 11.91 -39.71
C ILE A 81 -18.70 13.24 -39.54
N LEU A 82 -20.02 13.19 -39.42
CA LEU A 82 -20.85 14.37 -39.23
C LEU A 82 -20.95 14.68 -37.74
N MET A 83 -20.59 15.94 -37.40
CA MET A 83 -20.59 16.39 -36.01
C MET A 83 -21.49 17.58 -35.82
N TYR A 84 -22.19 17.57 -34.69
CA TYR A 84 -22.93 18.73 -34.18
C TYR A 84 -22.37 19.12 -32.80
N GLU A 85 -21.65 20.24 -32.73
CA GLU A 85 -20.95 20.63 -31.49
C GLU A 85 -21.95 21.19 -30.44
N GLY A 86 -22.96 21.91 -30.85
CA GLY A 86 -23.94 22.53 -29.95
C GLY A 86 -23.34 23.67 -29.12
N LYS A 87 -24.02 24.04 -28.04
CA LYS A 87 -23.54 25.05 -27.07
C LYS A 87 -22.84 24.37 -25.89
N GLN A 88 -21.89 25.07 -25.29
CA GLN A 88 -21.30 24.64 -24.01
C GLN A 88 -22.35 24.73 -22.91
N ALA A 89 -22.39 23.73 -22.03
CA ALA A 89 -23.26 23.67 -20.87
C ALA A 89 -22.51 24.00 -19.58
N THR A 90 -23.16 24.79 -18.71
CA THR A 90 -22.68 25.04 -17.35
C THR A 90 -23.51 24.27 -16.33
N ILE A 91 -22.88 23.85 -15.26
CA ILE A 91 -23.55 23.13 -14.17
C ILE A 91 -24.38 24.15 -13.37
N ASN A 92 -25.69 23.93 -13.29
CA ASN A 92 -26.61 24.78 -12.53
C ASN A 92 -26.73 24.26 -11.08
N LYS A 93 -27.16 23.03 -10.91
CA LYS A 93 -27.46 22.45 -9.58
C LYS A 93 -26.86 21.04 -9.44
N ILE A 94 -26.46 20.70 -8.20
CA ILE A 94 -26.05 19.34 -7.82
C ILE A 94 -26.97 18.87 -6.71
N THR A 95 -27.55 17.69 -6.88
CA THR A 95 -28.42 17.02 -5.89
C THR A 95 -27.85 15.67 -5.54
N ILE A 96 -27.99 15.26 -4.27
CA ILE A 96 -27.59 13.95 -3.79
C ILE A 96 -28.81 13.25 -3.23
N LYS A 97 -28.96 11.95 -3.52
CA LYS A 97 -30.04 11.10 -2.99
C LYS A 97 -29.49 9.77 -2.52
N GLY A 98 -30.10 9.19 -1.46
CA GLY A 98 -29.81 7.85 -0.96
C GLY A 98 -28.73 7.76 0.12
N ASN A 99 -28.33 8.90 0.70
CA ASN A 99 -27.35 8.99 1.78
C ASN A 99 -28.02 9.17 3.15
N ASP A 100 -28.73 8.17 3.61
CA ASP A 100 -29.55 8.24 4.85
C ASP A 100 -28.72 8.41 6.13
N LYS A 101 -27.51 7.86 6.17
CA LYS A 101 -26.59 7.91 7.34
C LYS A 101 -25.44 8.89 7.13
N THR A 102 -24.95 8.99 5.90
CA THR A 102 -23.78 9.81 5.57
C THR A 102 -24.22 11.26 5.31
N ASN A 103 -23.59 12.20 5.98
CA ASN A 103 -23.85 13.62 5.78
C ASN A 103 -23.50 14.06 4.36
N ASP A 104 -24.34 14.91 3.75
CA ASP A 104 -24.14 15.48 2.40
C ASP A 104 -22.74 16.05 2.21
N ARG A 105 -22.20 16.73 3.22
CA ARG A 105 -20.85 17.31 3.17
C ARG A 105 -19.76 16.29 2.87
N VAL A 106 -19.94 15.01 3.27
CA VAL A 106 -18.98 13.92 3.02
C VAL A 106 -18.97 13.59 1.53
N ILE A 107 -20.12 13.68 0.87
CA ILE A 107 -20.27 13.44 -0.55
C ILE A 107 -19.83 14.67 -1.34
N TYR A 108 -20.33 15.88 -0.97
CA TYR A 108 -19.99 17.12 -1.66
C TYR A 108 -18.47 17.41 -1.74
N ARG A 109 -17.71 17.03 -0.74
CA ARG A 109 -16.25 17.22 -0.74
C ARG A 109 -15.52 16.34 -1.76
N GLU A 110 -16.12 15.21 -2.14
CA GLU A 110 -15.56 14.28 -3.15
C GLU A 110 -16.07 14.62 -4.56
N ILE A 111 -17.17 15.38 -4.69
CA ILE A 111 -17.73 15.80 -5.97
C ILE A 111 -16.81 16.84 -6.62
N ARG A 112 -16.38 16.55 -7.84
CA ARG A 112 -15.54 17.46 -8.63
C ARG A 112 -16.33 18.47 -9.42
N THR A 113 -17.52 18.12 -9.86
CA THR A 113 -18.45 19.04 -10.52
C THR A 113 -18.95 20.10 -9.54
N LYS A 114 -18.97 21.37 -9.94
CA LYS A 114 -19.44 22.45 -9.06
C LYS A 114 -20.39 23.38 -9.84
N PRO A 115 -21.46 23.90 -9.22
CA PRO A 115 -22.32 24.90 -9.82
C PRO A 115 -21.52 26.08 -10.38
N GLY A 116 -21.89 26.55 -11.58
CA GLY A 116 -21.22 27.64 -12.30
C GLY A 116 -19.99 27.23 -13.10
N GLN A 117 -19.51 25.99 -13.02
CA GLN A 117 -18.43 25.49 -13.86
C GLN A 117 -18.96 24.86 -15.16
N LEU A 118 -18.13 24.81 -16.19
CA LEU A 118 -18.43 24.07 -17.40
C LEU A 118 -18.60 22.59 -17.08
N PHE A 119 -19.52 21.95 -17.78
CA PHE A 119 -19.69 20.49 -17.72
C PHE A 119 -18.43 19.79 -18.17
N ARG A 120 -18.05 18.72 -17.46
CA ARG A 120 -16.94 17.85 -17.80
C ARG A 120 -17.32 16.39 -17.51
N ARG A 121 -17.31 15.55 -18.51
CA ARG A 121 -17.58 14.11 -18.36
C ARG A 121 -16.55 13.45 -17.44
N SER A 122 -15.29 13.81 -17.59
CA SER A 122 -14.19 13.27 -16.75
C SER A 122 -14.40 13.58 -15.25
N ASP A 123 -14.97 14.75 -14.91
CA ASP A 123 -15.27 15.10 -13.53
C ASP A 123 -16.39 14.23 -12.92
N ILE A 124 -17.38 13.84 -13.73
CA ILE A 124 -18.43 12.90 -13.30
C ILE A 124 -17.83 11.52 -13.07
N VAL A 125 -17.08 10.99 -14.03
CA VAL A 125 -16.45 9.66 -13.93
C VAL A 125 -15.48 9.61 -12.73
N ASN A 126 -14.69 10.65 -12.53
CA ASN A 126 -13.80 10.74 -11.38
C ASN A 126 -14.56 10.84 -10.06
N THR A 127 -15.67 11.60 -10.02
CA THR A 127 -16.53 11.68 -8.83
C THR A 127 -17.11 10.30 -8.48
N GLN A 128 -17.65 9.56 -9.47
CA GLN A 128 -18.14 8.20 -9.25
C GLN A 128 -17.05 7.30 -8.67
N ARG A 129 -15.85 7.36 -9.24
CA ARG A 129 -14.70 6.60 -8.74
C ARG A 129 -14.33 6.96 -7.30
N PHE A 130 -14.31 8.25 -6.95
CA PHE A 130 -14.01 8.67 -5.58
C PHE A 130 -15.10 8.25 -4.59
N LEU A 131 -16.38 8.40 -4.95
CA LEU A 131 -17.47 7.94 -4.10
C LEU A 131 -17.42 6.42 -3.89
N ALA A 132 -17.12 5.64 -4.92
CA ALA A 132 -16.93 4.19 -4.81
C ALA A 132 -15.74 3.82 -3.89
N GLN A 133 -14.64 4.60 -3.94
CA GLN A 133 -13.45 4.38 -3.10
C GLN A 133 -13.67 4.70 -1.62
N LEU A 134 -14.67 5.49 -1.26
CA LEU A 134 -15.02 5.74 0.14
C LEU A 134 -15.41 4.46 0.90
N GLY A 135 -15.95 3.47 0.17
CA GLY A 135 -16.35 2.18 0.75
C GLY A 135 -17.68 2.21 1.49
N TYR A 136 -18.37 3.34 1.56
CA TYR A 136 -19.69 3.50 2.20
C TYR A 136 -20.84 3.20 1.26
N PHE A 137 -20.60 3.33 -0.04
CA PHE A 137 -21.60 3.21 -1.09
C PHE A 137 -21.37 1.96 -1.92
N ASP A 138 -22.46 1.40 -2.44
CA ASP A 138 -22.42 0.29 -3.39
C ASP A 138 -22.00 0.82 -4.77
N PRO A 139 -20.83 0.42 -5.32
CA PRO A 139 -20.37 0.90 -6.61
C PRO A 139 -21.28 0.53 -7.78
N GLU A 140 -22.01 -0.61 -7.68
CA GLU A 140 -22.90 -1.09 -8.74
C GLU A 140 -24.21 -0.28 -8.81
N LYS A 141 -24.60 0.34 -7.70
CA LYS A 141 -25.82 1.14 -7.57
C LYS A 141 -25.56 2.64 -7.62
N LEU A 142 -24.30 3.03 -7.75
CA LEU A 142 -23.91 4.42 -7.87
C LEU A 142 -24.26 4.92 -9.27
N ASN A 143 -25.22 5.84 -9.37
CA ASN A 143 -25.69 6.38 -10.63
C ASN A 143 -25.59 7.91 -10.65
N VAL A 144 -25.39 8.47 -11.85
CA VAL A 144 -25.34 9.92 -12.05
C VAL A 144 -26.25 10.26 -13.22
N ILE A 145 -27.22 11.12 -12.96
CA ILE A 145 -28.19 11.55 -13.95
C ILE A 145 -27.99 13.03 -14.26
N PRO A 146 -27.32 13.35 -15.38
CA PRO A 146 -27.30 14.73 -15.89
C PRO A 146 -28.63 15.02 -16.57
N THR A 147 -29.30 16.07 -16.14
CA THR A 147 -30.54 16.59 -16.76
C THR A 147 -30.22 17.90 -17.47
N PRO A 148 -30.02 17.88 -18.80
CA PRO A 148 -29.67 19.07 -19.55
C PRO A 148 -30.87 19.98 -19.78
N ASN A 149 -30.63 21.29 -19.72
CA ASN A 149 -31.58 22.33 -20.15
C ASN A 149 -31.00 23.06 -21.37
N PRO A 150 -31.39 22.66 -22.60
CA PRO A 150 -30.85 23.27 -23.80
C PRO A 150 -31.22 24.74 -23.98
N ALA A 151 -32.34 25.18 -23.41
CA ALA A 151 -32.80 26.58 -23.53
C ALA A 151 -31.82 27.55 -22.86
N ASP A 152 -31.37 27.20 -21.65
CA ASP A 152 -30.48 28.03 -20.83
C ASP A 152 -29.01 27.67 -21.00
N GLY A 153 -28.69 26.56 -21.70
CA GLY A 153 -27.34 26.04 -21.79
C GLY A 153 -26.79 25.54 -20.44
N THR A 154 -27.67 25.02 -19.59
CA THR A 154 -27.30 24.53 -18.26
C THR A 154 -27.57 23.03 -18.09
N VAL A 155 -27.01 22.42 -17.05
CA VAL A 155 -27.25 21.02 -16.68
C VAL A 155 -27.36 20.87 -15.16
N ASP A 156 -28.41 20.19 -14.72
CA ASP A 156 -28.56 19.73 -13.35
C ASP A 156 -27.98 18.33 -13.24
N ILE A 157 -27.22 18.07 -12.18
CA ILE A 157 -26.57 16.76 -11.97
C ILE A 157 -27.11 16.15 -10.67
N GLU A 158 -27.73 15.00 -10.78
CA GLU A 158 -28.18 14.22 -9.63
C GLU A 158 -27.26 13.01 -9.40
N TYR A 159 -26.64 12.94 -8.21
CA TYR A 159 -25.86 11.79 -7.75
C TYR A 159 -26.77 10.91 -6.89
N ILE A 160 -27.00 9.68 -7.33
CA ILE A 160 -27.77 8.68 -6.60
C ILE A 160 -26.79 7.69 -6.02
N VAL A 161 -26.81 7.52 -4.71
CA VAL A 161 -25.97 6.58 -3.99
C VAL A 161 -26.85 5.60 -3.19
N GLU A 162 -26.36 4.41 -2.93
CA GLU A 162 -26.97 3.48 -1.99
C GLU A 162 -25.93 3.09 -0.95
N GLU A 163 -26.26 3.30 0.34
CA GLU A 163 -25.34 3.01 1.42
C GLU A 163 -25.25 1.50 1.70
N LYS A 164 -24.03 1.02 1.85
CA LYS A 164 -23.75 -0.35 2.29
C LYS A 164 -23.06 -0.39 3.64
N PRO A 165 -23.12 -1.52 4.37
CA PRO A 165 -22.31 -1.69 5.57
C PRO A 165 -20.83 -1.49 5.23
N SER A 166 -20.20 -0.52 5.89
CA SER A 166 -18.80 -0.14 5.66
C SER A 166 -17.87 -0.57 6.78
N ASP A 167 -18.43 -0.98 7.90
CA ASP A 167 -17.69 -1.43 9.05
C ASP A 167 -17.08 -2.80 8.77
N GLN A 168 -15.83 -2.98 9.17
CA GLN A 168 -15.08 -4.18 8.88
C GLN A 168 -14.66 -4.86 10.18
N ILE A 169 -14.88 -6.16 10.26
CA ILE A 169 -14.34 -7.01 11.32
C ILE A 169 -13.20 -7.81 10.68
N GLU A 170 -12.01 -7.65 11.22
CA GLU A 170 -10.85 -8.46 10.87
C GLU A 170 -10.73 -9.60 11.88
N LEU A 171 -10.84 -10.82 11.41
CA LEU A 171 -10.48 -12.00 12.17
C LEU A 171 -9.45 -12.75 11.36
N SER A 172 -8.21 -12.73 11.81
CA SER A 172 -7.12 -13.38 11.07
C SER A 172 -6.18 -14.14 12.00
N GLY A 173 -5.51 -15.13 11.45
CA GLY A 173 -4.46 -15.88 12.11
C GLY A 173 -3.15 -15.74 11.33
N GLY A 174 -2.04 -15.61 12.04
CA GLY A 174 -0.72 -15.57 11.46
C GLY A 174 0.21 -16.56 12.14
N TRP A 175 1.24 -17.00 11.42
CA TRP A 175 2.30 -17.84 11.98
C TRP A 175 3.49 -16.99 12.39
N GLY A 176 3.91 -17.05 13.68
CA GLY A 176 5.00 -16.26 14.24
C GLY A 176 6.41 -16.73 13.88
N GLY A 177 6.53 -17.68 12.97
CA GLY A 177 7.82 -18.20 12.53
C GLY A 177 8.54 -19.06 13.56
N ARG A 178 9.59 -19.72 13.11
CA ARG A 178 10.54 -20.47 13.95
C ARG A 178 11.80 -19.62 14.10
N ASN A 179 12.13 -19.20 15.32
CA ASN A 179 13.44 -18.60 15.58
C ASN A 179 14.51 -19.69 15.45
N ASN A 180 15.18 -19.76 14.31
CA ASN A 180 16.25 -20.73 14.06
C ASN A 180 17.59 -20.35 14.73
N PHE A 181 17.65 -19.24 15.46
CA PHE A 181 18.80 -18.89 16.28
C PHE A 181 18.74 -19.64 17.62
N VAL A 182 19.08 -20.89 17.57
CA VAL A 182 19.32 -21.66 18.79
C VAL A 182 20.73 -21.32 19.29
N ASN A 183 20.82 -20.43 20.28
CA ASN A 183 21.99 -20.42 21.13
C ASN A 183 21.90 -21.65 22.05
N PRO A 184 22.77 -22.64 21.95
CA PRO A 184 22.71 -23.84 22.77
C PRO A 184 22.80 -23.56 24.29
N ASN A 185 23.20 -22.34 24.67
CA ASN A 185 23.33 -21.90 26.06
C ASN A 185 22.14 -21.10 26.57
N LEU A 186 21.10 -20.87 25.74
CA LEU A 186 19.87 -20.23 26.17
C LEU A 186 18.73 -21.25 26.29
N PRO A 187 17.90 -21.18 27.35
CA PRO A 187 16.72 -22.03 27.46
C PRO A 187 15.86 -21.88 26.21
N GLN A 188 15.38 -23.01 25.70
CA GLN A 188 14.65 -23.17 24.44
C GLN A 188 13.82 -21.94 24.06
N GLN A 189 14.23 -21.24 23.02
CA GLN A 189 13.43 -20.18 22.40
C GLN A 189 12.18 -20.82 21.80
N ARG A 190 11.05 -20.66 22.47
CA ARG A 190 9.79 -21.22 22.03
C ARG A 190 9.32 -20.50 20.76
N ASN A 191 8.88 -21.29 19.80
CA ASN A 191 8.20 -20.79 18.60
C ASN A 191 7.02 -19.95 19.03
N LEU A 192 6.83 -18.77 18.42
CA LEU A 192 5.66 -17.92 18.68
C LEU A 192 4.35 -18.61 18.29
N GLY A 193 4.39 -19.62 17.41
CA GLY A 193 3.21 -20.36 16.98
C GLY A 193 2.20 -19.49 16.26
N ILE A 194 0.94 -19.80 16.41
CA ILE A 194 -0.18 -19.07 15.79
C ILE A 194 -0.49 -17.82 16.61
N ILE A 195 -0.64 -16.69 15.93
CA ILE A 195 -1.09 -15.42 16.50
C ILE A 195 -2.46 -15.13 15.94
N GLY A 196 -3.41 -14.94 16.84
CA GLY A 196 -4.75 -14.46 16.50
C GLY A 196 -4.80 -12.94 16.43
N THR A 197 -5.50 -12.41 15.44
CA THR A 197 -5.82 -10.99 15.31
C THR A 197 -7.33 -10.80 15.32
N LEU A 198 -7.79 -9.88 16.13
CA LEU A 198 -9.15 -9.36 16.10
C LEU A 198 -9.06 -7.84 15.88
N GLY A 199 -9.68 -7.37 14.83
CA GLY A 199 -9.75 -5.95 14.49
C GLY A 199 -11.19 -5.54 14.20
N VAL A 200 -11.54 -4.32 14.58
CA VAL A 200 -12.79 -3.68 14.17
C VAL A 200 -12.46 -2.30 13.62
N THR A 201 -12.94 -2.02 12.44
CA THR A 201 -12.76 -0.72 11.78
C THR A 201 -14.11 -0.16 11.38
N PHE A 202 -14.41 1.02 11.88
CA PHE A 202 -15.59 1.82 11.56
C PHE A 202 -15.18 2.89 10.54
N ASN A 203 -15.65 2.78 9.30
CA ASN A 203 -15.18 3.62 8.20
C ASN A 203 -15.96 4.92 8.02
N ASN A 204 -17.15 5.03 8.58
CA ASN A 204 -17.98 6.24 8.50
C ASN A 204 -18.27 6.83 9.89
N PHE A 205 -17.30 6.79 10.78
CA PHE A 205 -17.45 7.28 12.16
C PHE A 205 -17.70 8.79 12.20
N SER A 206 -18.40 9.24 13.27
CA SER A 206 -18.70 10.65 13.50
C SER A 206 -18.39 11.07 14.94
N THR A 207 -17.34 11.86 15.12
CA THR A 207 -17.05 12.49 16.43
C THR A 207 -18.10 13.52 16.84
N ARG A 208 -18.74 14.20 15.90
CA ARG A 208 -19.80 15.20 16.17
C ARG A 208 -21.05 14.56 16.77
N ASN A 209 -21.36 13.35 16.32
CA ASN A 209 -22.52 12.61 16.78
C ASN A 209 -22.21 11.74 18.00
N PHE A 210 -20.98 11.77 18.51
CA PHE A 210 -20.53 10.93 19.62
C PHE A 210 -21.38 11.14 20.91
N PHE A 211 -21.78 12.36 21.18
CA PHE A 211 -22.60 12.69 22.35
C PHE A 211 -24.12 12.64 22.08
N LYS A 212 -24.54 12.30 20.84
CA LYS A 212 -25.95 12.14 20.48
C LYS A 212 -26.34 10.67 20.60
N ARG A 213 -27.11 10.33 21.65
CA ARG A 213 -27.50 8.93 21.92
C ARG A 213 -28.26 8.26 20.77
N GLU A 214 -29.04 9.01 20.03
CA GLU A 214 -29.82 8.54 18.88
C GLU A 214 -28.95 8.10 17.69
N ALA A 215 -27.72 8.62 17.60
CA ALA A 215 -26.77 8.30 16.53
C ALA A 215 -26.00 6.98 16.75
N TRP A 216 -26.13 6.35 17.93
CA TRP A 216 -25.45 5.09 18.26
C TRP A 216 -26.15 3.86 17.67
N ARG A 217 -25.65 3.37 16.47
CA ARG A 217 -26.21 2.21 15.74
C ARG A 217 -25.13 1.37 15.01
N PRO A 218 -24.24 0.63 15.62
CA PRO A 218 -23.77 0.56 17.02
C PRO A 218 -22.88 1.71 17.46
N LEU A 219 -22.21 2.40 16.53
CA LEU A 219 -21.41 3.62 16.77
C LEU A 219 -21.95 4.79 15.97
N PRO A 220 -21.71 6.03 16.44
CA PRO A 220 -22.14 7.21 15.72
C PRO A 220 -21.44 7.31 14.37
N SER A 221 -22.21 7.49 13.30
CA SER A 221 -21.74 7.52 11.91
C SER A 221 -22.17 8.79 11.18
N GLY A 222 -21.61 9.02 10.00
CA GLY A 222 -22.03 10.04 9.07
C GLY A 222 -20.98 11.07 8.67
N ASP A 223 -19.80 11.14 9.30
CA ASP A 223 -18.78 12.15 9.00
C ASP A 223 -17.62 11.62 8.13
N GLY A 224 -17.64 10.33 7.80
CA GLY A 224 -16.60 9.72 6.99
C GLY A 224 -15.25 9.63 7.70
N GLN A 225 -15.23 9.72 9.03
CA GLN A 225 -14.03 9.47 9.83
C GLN A 225 -13.80 7.97 9.98
N ARG A 226 -12.56 7.58 10.21
CA ARG A 226 -12.19 6.18 10.40
C ARG A 226 -11.71 5.96 11.82
N LEU A 227 -12.31 5.00 12.51
CA LEU A 227 -11.91 4.55 13.83
C LEU A 227 -11.55 3.06 13.74
N SER A 228 -10.35 2.69 14.17
CA SER A 228 -9.89 1.31 14.16
C SER A 228 -9.35 0.90 15.53
N VAL A 229 -9.76 -0.26 15.98
CA VAL A 229 -9.25 -0.92 17.18
C VAL A 229 -8.81 -2.31 16.79
N ARG A 230 -7.56 -2.67 17.08
CA ARG A 230 -6.99 -3.96 16.72
C ARG A 230 -6.26 -4.57 17.89
N ALA A 231 -6.53 -5.84 18.16
CA ALA A 231 -5.84 -6.64 19.15
C ALA A 231 -5.22 -7.86 18.46
N GLN A 232 -3.96 -8.12 18.77
CA GLN A 232 -3.23 -9.31 18.32
C GLN A 232 -2.66 -10.03 19.53
N THR A 233 -2.79 -11.34 19.56
CA THR A 233 -2.27 -12.09 20.70
C THR A 233 -1.83 -13.50 20.33
N ASN A 234 -0.78 -13.93 21.00
CA ASN A 234 -0.40 -15.33 21.18
C ASN A 234 -0.35 -15.63 22.68
N GLY A 235 -1.47 -15.45 23.36
CA GLY A 235 -1.53 -15.65 24.81
C GLY A 235 -0.56 -14.74 25.57
N ILE A 236 0.30 -15.35 26.39
CA ILE A 236 1.25 -14.62 27.24
C ILE A 236 2.57 -14.23 26.55
N PHE A 237 2.87 -14.81 25.38
CA PHE A 237 4.14 -14.57 24.70
C PHE A 237 4.15 -13.28 23.91
N TYR A 238 2.98 -12.96 23.32
CA TYR A 238 2.82 -11.77 22.50
C TYR A 238 1.42 -11.17 22.67
N GLN A 239 1.38 -9.87 22.85
CA GLN A 239 0.14 -9.09 22.91
C GLN A 239 0.42 -7.74 22.26
N SER A 240 -0.46 -7.32 21.37
CA SER A 240 -0.40 -5.98 20.76
C SER A 240 -1.79 -5.41 20.65
N TYR A 241 -1.95 -4.19 21.10
CA TYR A 241 -3.18 -3.42 21.02
C TYR A 241 -2.89 -2.13 20.26
N ASN A 242 -3.69 -1.86 19.26
CA ASN A 242 -3.57 -0.65 18.46
C ASN A 242 -4.93 0.06 18.39
N PHE A 243 -4.89 1.34 18.60
CA PHE A 243 -6.02 2.25 18.42
C PHE A 243 -5.61 3.31 17.40
N SER A 244 -6.43 3.55 16.37
CA SER A 244 -6.19 4.63 15.43
C SER A 244 -7.48 5.35 15.04
N PHE A 245 -7.36 6.66 14.92
CA PHE A 245 -8.41 7.55 14.46
C PHE A 245 -7.91 8.38 13.31
N THR A 246 -8.69 8.47 12.22
CA THR A 246 -8.33 9.28 11.05
C THR A 246 -9.49 10.19 10.65
N GLU A 247 -9.24 11.48 10.60
CA GLU A 247 -10.06 12.48 9.94
C GLU A 247 -9.51 12.71 8.53
N PRO A 248 -10.19 12.26 7.45
CA PRO A 248 -9.66 12.35 6.08
C PRO A 248 -9.72 13.75 5.48
N TRP A 249 -10.52 14.66 6.06
CA TRP A 249 -10.70 16.02 5.58
C TRP A 249 -10.56 17.05 6.71
N LEU A 250 -9.39 17.14 7.29
CA LEU A 250 -9.10 18.09 8.37
C LEU A 250 -9.45 19.52 7.93
N GLY A 251 -10.35 20.14 8.68
CA GLY A 251 -10.87 21.47 8.36
C GLY A 251 -11.92 21.51 7.22
N GLY A 252 -12.28 20.37 6.63
CA GLY A 252 -13.41 20.22 5.70
C GLY A 252 -13.25 20.84 4.30
N LYS A 253 -12.17 21.57 4.02
CA LYS A 253 -11.97 22.32 2.76
C LYS A 253 -11.03 21.63 1.76
N LYS A 254 -10.11 20.80 2.24
CA LYS A 254 -9.10 20.15 1.42
C LYS A 254 -8.93 18.69 1.87
N PRO A 255 -8.55 17.77 0.98
CA PRO A 255 -8.31 16.37 1.32
C PRO A 255 -6.98 16.20 2.08
N ASN A 256 -6.89 16.83 3.25
CA ASN A 256 -5.79 16.71 4.17
C ASN A 256 -6.24 15.81 5.32
N SER A 257 -5.54 14.72 5.56
CA SER A 257 -5.89 13.79 6.64
C SER A 257 -5.12 14.10 7.92
N LEU A 258 -5.77 13.91 9.06
CA LEU A 258 -5.13 13.83 10.36
C LEU A 258 -5.33 12.42 10.91
N THR A 259 -4.25 11.76 11.28
CA THR A 259 -4.28 10.44 11.89
C THR A 259 -3.66 10.49 13.28
N LEU A 260 -4.38 10.00 14.27
CA LEU A 260 -3.89 9.80 15.63
C LEU A 260 -3.82 8.29 15.86
N SER A 261 -2.70 7.80 16.38
CA SER A 261 -2.59 6.41 16.77
C SER A 261 -1.87 6.24 18.11
N VAL A 262 -2.29 5.22 18.84
CA VAL A 262 -1.65 4.78 20.09
C VAL A 262 -1.59 3.26 20.04
N PHE A 263 -0.45 2.70 20.41
CA PHE A 263 -0.31 1.26 20.51
C PHE A 263 0.50 0.84 21.74
N HIS A 264 0.23 -0.36 22.19
CA HIS A 264 1.02 -1.06 23.19
C HIS A 264 1.32 -2.47 22.69
N THR A 265 2.59 -2.84 22.69
CA THR A 265 3.04 -4.17 22.31
C THR A 265 3.88 -4.76 23.42
N LEU A 266 3.53 -5.95 23.86
CA LEU A 266 4.25 -6.74 24.85
C LEU A 266 4.80 -7.99 24.17
N PHE A 267 6.08 -8.18 24.27
CA PHE A 267 6.78 -9.39 23.88
C PHE A 267 7.40 -10.05 25.12
N ASN A 268 6.95 -11.24 25.44
CA ASN A 268 7.38 -12.00 26.62
C ASN A 268 8.06 -13.30 26.18
N GLN A 269 9.38 -13.25 26.06
CA GLN A 269 10.16 -14.36 25.53
C GLN A 269 10.14 -15.59 26.45
N SER A 270 10.16 -15.38 27.76
CA SER A 270 10.14 -16.47 28.76
C SER A 270 8.78 -17.15 28.89
N GLY A 271 7.69 -16.52 28.45
CA GLY A 271 6.33 -16.97 28.70
C GLY A 271 5.96 -16.98 30.20
N GLN A 272 6.69 -16.27 31.02
CA GLN A 272 6.44 -16.17 32.45
C GLN A 272 5.49 -15.00 32.77
N ARG A 273 4.64 -15.19 33.78
CA ARG A 273 3.77 -14.10 34.27
C ARG A 273 4.60 -13.01 34.94
N LYS A 274 4.13 -11.78 34.90
CA LYS A 274 4.80 -10.61 35.51
C LYS A 274 4.95 -10.75 37.03
N TYR A 275 3.95 -11.34 37.66
CA TYR A 275 3.93 -11.56 39.10
C TYR A 275 3.68 -13.02 39.42
N ILE A 276 4.33 -13.52 40.46
CA ILE A 276 4.12 -14.83 41.07
C ILE A 276 3.69 -14.61 42.52
N LYS A 277 3.04 -15.59 43.10
CA LYS A 277 2.75 -15.62 44.56
C LYS A 277 3.91 -16.36 45.24
N GLN A 278 4.57 -15.70 46.15
CA GLN A 278 5.56 -16.30 47.05
C GLN A 278 5.12 -16.02 48.47
N ASP A 279 4.90 -17.06 49.25
CA ASP A 279 4.38 -16.97 50.63
C ASP A 279 3.08 -16.16 50.76
N GLY A 280 2.18 -16.29 49.77
CA GLY A 280 0.93 -15.54 49.71
C GLY A 280 1.02 -14.11 49.21
N VAL A 281 2.24 -13.56 49.09
CA VAL A 281 2.51 -12.20 48.64
C VAL A 281 2.77 -12.19 47.10
N LYS A 282 2.23 -11.20 46.43
CA LYS A 282 2.43 -11.01 45.00
C LYS A 282 3.78 -10.32 44.78
N VAL A 283 4.78 -11.08 44.30
CA VAL A 283 6.12 -10.58 44.01
C VAL A 283 6.40 -10.58 42.51
N PHE A 284 7.32 -9.71 42.08
CA PHE A 284 7.77 -9.67 40.69
C PHE A 284 8.51 -10.98 40.35
N ASN A 285 8.18 -11.55 39.16
CA ASN A 285 8.80 -12.82 38.74
C ASN A 285 10.21 -12.58 38.17
N PRO A 286 11.28 -13.02 38.83
CA PRO A 286 12.65 -12.79 38.39
C PRO A 286 13.02 -13.56 37.11
N ALA A 287 12.27 -14.61 36.74
CA ALA A 287 12.48 -15.39 35.53
C ALA A 287 11.83 -14.80 34.28
N ARG A 288 11.12 -13.68 34.41
CA ARG A 288 10.48 -13.02 33.28
C ARG A 288 11.53 -12.36 32.39
N GLN A 289 11.37 -12.53 31.07
CA GLN A 289 12.15 -11.87 30.03
C GLN A 289 11.17 -11.23 29.06
N SER A 290 11.10 -9.91 29.06
CA SER A 290 10.09 -9.23 28.25
C SER A 290 10.57 -7.89 27.70
N MET A 291 9.98 -7.49 26.60
CA MET A 291 10.08 -6.16 26.03
C MET A 291 8.66 -5.58 25.87
N SER A 292 8.46 -4.38 26.36
CA SER A 292 7.22 -3.62 26.22
C SER A 292 7.49 -2.37 25.39
N ILE A 293 6.62 -2.09 24.43
CA ILE A 293 6.68 -0.89 23.60
C ILE A 293 5.34 -0.16 23.72
N ILE A 294 5.39 1.09 24.12
CA ILE A 294 4.23 1.99 24.10
C ILE A 294 4.55 3.07 23.07
N GLY A 295 3.69 3.23 22.08
CA GLY A 295 3.89 4.23 21.06
C GLY A 295 2.66 5.09 20.82
N SER A 296 2.90 6.33 20.43
CA SER A 296 1.87 7.26 19.98
C SER A 296 2.36 8.03 18.76
N SER A 297 1.46 8.37 17.85
CA SER A 297 1.81 9.20 16.71
C SER A 297 0.69 10.13 16.29
N ILE A 298 1.09 11.28 15.76
CA ILE A 298 0.22 12.27 15.13
C ILE A 298 0.72 12.41 13.70
N GLY A 299 -0.12 12.00 12.75
CA GLY A 299 0.19 12.02 11.33
C GLY A 299 -0.66 13.04 10.58
N TYR A 300 -0.07 13.72 9.62
CA TYR A 300 -0.74 14.60 8.68
C TYR A 300 -0.46 14.14 7.26
N GLY A 301 -1.52 13.91 6.48
CA GLY A 301 -1.45 13.47 5.10
C GLY A 301 -2.03 14.49 4.14
N LYS A 302 -1.43 14.62 2.96
CA LYS A 302 -1.87 15.51 1.90
C LYS A 302 -1.69 14.86 0.54
N ARG A 303 -2.77 14.85 -0.28
CA ARG A 303 -2.65 14.52 -1.70
C ARG A 303 -2.03 15.70 -2.45
N LEU A 304 -0.97 15.44 -3.17
CA LEU A 304 -0.28 16.45 -3.97
C LEU A 304 -0.98 16.61 -5.33
N LYS A 305 -0.81 17.78 -5.93
CA LYS A 305 -1.31 18.05 -7.29
C LYS A 305 -0.20 17.96 -8.34
N TRP A 306 1.04 18.04 -7.89
CA TRP A 306 2.24 17.99 -8.71
C TRP A 306 3.18 16.89 -8.17
N PRO A 307 3.84 16.10 -9.01
CA PRO A 307 3.80 16.11 -10.48
C PRO A 307 2.49 15.57 -11.07
N ASP A 308 1.74 14.76 -10.34
CA ASP A 308 0.42 14.26 -10.71
C ASP A 308 -0.45 13.99 -9.45
N PHE A 309 -1.71 13.64 -9.64
CA PHE A 309 -2.66 13.40 -8.54
C PHE A 309 -2.54 12.01 -7.88
N PHE A 310 -1.63 11.17 -8.35
CA PHE A 310 -1.29 9.89 -7.70
C PHE A 310 -0.31 10.05 -6.54
N CYS A 311 0.24 11.25 -6.37
CA CYS A 311 1.24 11.55 -5.35
C CYS A 311 0.61 11.93 -4.03
N ASN A 312 1.13 11.32 -2.95
CA ASN A 312 0.76 11.63 -1.57
C ASN A 312 2.00 12.00 -0.76
N PHE A 313 1.83 12.93 0.15
CA PHE A 313 2.81 13.28 1.16
C PHE A 313 2.20 13.06 2.53
N ASN A 314 2.89 12.30 3.38
CA ASN A 314 2.51 12.09 4.76
C ASN A 314 3.68 12.47 5.66
N THR A 315 3.38 13.11 6.78
CA THR A 315 4.34 13.37 7.86
C THR A 315 3.76 12.91 9.17
N ALA A 316 4.57 12.36 10.05
CA ALA A 316 4.13 11.91 11.36
C ALA A 316 5.19 12.22 12.42
N LEU A 317 4.75 12.81 13.52
CA LEU A 317 5.56 12.90 14.74
C LEU A 317 5.18 11.70 15.60
N SER A 318 6.18 10.88 15.95
CA SER A 318 5.99 9.64 16.71
C SER A 318 6.83 9.66 17.97
N TYR A 319 6.28 9.09 19.03
CA TYR A 319 6.98 8.81 20.27
C TYR A 319 6.81 7.33 20.62
N ASN A 320 7.93 6.63 20.82
CA ASN A 320 7.95 5.23 21.24
C ASN A 320 8.79 5.09 22.52
N TYR A 321 8.22 4.48 23.53
CA TYR A 321 8.87 4.11 24.77
C TYR A 321 9.12 2.61 24.79
N TYR A 322 10.37 2.22 24.89
CA TYR A 322 10.82 0.83 24.98
C TYR A 322 11.21 0.52 26.41
N GLU A 323 10.66 -0.52 26.99
CA GLU A 323 11.03 -1.06 28.30
C GLU A 323 11.49 -2.50 28.14
N LEU A 324 12.72 -2.78 28.56
CA LEU A 324 13.35 -4.08 28.50
C LEU A 324 13.55 -4.62 29.93
N ASP A 325 13.07 -5.83 30.15
CA ASP A 325 13.24 -6.57 31.41
C ASP A 325 13.92 -7.91 31.12
N LYS A 326 15.23 -7.97 31.36
CA LYS A 326 16.09 -9.13 31.09
C LYS A 326 15.96 -9.70 29.68
N TYR A 327 15.65 -8.85 28.70
CA TYR A 327 15.42 -9.25 27.32
C TYR A 327 16.76 -9.43 26.58
N PRO A 328 17.18 -10.69 26.23
CA PRO A 328 18.55 -10.97 25.80
C PRO A 328 18.84 -10.59 24.34
N ALA A 329 17.84 -10.18 23.59
CA ALA A 329 17.97 -9.96 22.14
C ALA A 329 18.40 -8.53 21.74
N PHE A 330 18.76 -7.68 22.72
CA PHE A 330 19.26 -6.33 22.49
C PHE A 330 20.68 -6.15 23.06
N ILE A 331 21.32 -5.05 22.70
CA ILE A 331 22.64 -4.65 23.19
C ILE A 331 22.65 -4.51 24.72
N PHE A 332 21.55 -4.04 25.31
CA PHE A 332 21.33 -4.10 26.76
C PHE A 332 20.06 -4.89 27.08
N SER A 333 20.08 -5.67 28.11
CA SER A 333 18.98 -6.58 28.46
C SER A 333 17.92 -5.96 29.36
N THR A 334 18.28 -4.94 30.13
CA THR A 334 17.40 -4.29 31.13
C THR A 334 17.55 -2.80 31.06
N GLY A 335 16.43 -2.09 31.01
CA GLY A 335 16.40 -0.63 30.97
C GLY A 335 15.28 -0.10 30.07
N TYR A 336 15.37 1.15 29.68
CA TYR A 336 14.40 1.79 28.82
C TYR A 336 15.05 2.73 27.81
N SER A 337 14.34 2.95 26.69
CA SER A 337 14.75 3.88 25.64
C SER A 337 13.57 4.69 25.16
N ASN A 338 13.84 5.93 24.77
CA ASN A 338 12.87 6.84 24.19
C ASN A 338 13.25 7.13 22.74
N ASP A 339 12.29 6.96 21.84
CA ASP A 339 12.41 7.30 20.41
C ASP A 339 11.38 8.37 20.07
N ILE A 340 11.85 9.60 19.82
CA ILE A 340 11.05 10.68 19.29
C ILE A 340 11.51 10.87 17.86
N ASN A 341 10.63 10.63 16.89
CA ASN A 341 11.01 10.74 15.49
C ASN A 341 9.99 11.49 14.64
N LEU A 342 10.48 12.20 13.65
CA LEU A 342 9.72 12.79 12.56
C LEU A 342 9.84 11.89 11.34
N GLY A 343 8.74 11.29 10.95
CA GLY A 343 8.61 10.53 9.71
C GLY A 343 8.11 11.39 8.56
N LEU A 344 8.71 11.23 7.39
CA LEU A 344 8.26 11.82 6.13
C LEU A 344 8.10 10.71 5.12
N ASN A 345 6.92 10.60 4.52
CA ASN A 345 6.61 9.61 3.48
C ASN A 345 6.14 10.32 2.23
N PHE A 346 6.83 10.10 1.13
CA PHE A 346 6.40 10.48 -0.21
C PHE A 346 6.05 9.21 -0.98
N SER A 347 4.82 9.12 -1.47
CA SER A 347 4.37 7.96 -2.22
C SER A 347 3.64 8.36 -3.49
N ARG A 348 3.86 7.58 -4.55
CA ARG A 348 3.14 7.69 -5.81
C ARG A 348 2.66 6.30 -6.22
N SER A 349 1.36 6.12 -6.37
CA SER A 349 0.77 4.85 -6.77
C SER A 349 -0.18 5.05 -7.94
N SER A 350 0.21 4.55 -9.12
CA SER A 350 -0.57 4.62 -10.37
C SER A 350 -1.01 3.24 -10.87
N THR A 351 -1.04 2.24 -9.99
CA THR A 351 -1.47 0.89 -10.33
C THR A 351 -2.96 0.83 -10.69
N ASP A 352 -3.30 0.01 -11.67
CA ASP A 352 -4.66 -0.18 -12.19
C ASP A 352 -5.55 -1.04 -11.28
N ALA A 353 -4.96 -1.91 -10.45
CA ALA A 353 -5.69 -2.76 -9.51
C ALA A 353 -4.89 -2.99 -8.22
N PRO A 354 -5.56 -3.19 -7.05
CA PRO A 354 -4.86 -3.34 -5.78
C PRO A 354 -4.22 -4.74 -5.59
N ILE A 355 -4.85 -5.82 -6.08
CA ILE A 355 -4.41 -7.20 -5.79
C ILE A 355 -3.56 -7.77 -6.93
N TYR A 356 -4.01 -7.60 -8.16
CA TYR A 356 -3.32 -8.06 -9.37
C TYR A 356 -3.15 -6.90 -10.35
N PRO A 357 -2.22 -5.96 -10.08
CA PRO A 357 -1.91 -4.89 -11.04
C PRO A 357 -1.36 -5.47 -12.34
N LYS A 358 -1.86 -4.97 -13.47
CA LYS A 358 -1.39 -5.30 -14.82
C LYS A 358 -0.43 -4.23 -15.34
N THR A 359 -0.68 -2.99 -14.93
CA THR A 359 0.09 -1.81 -15.36
C THR A 359 0.26 -0.82 -14.21
N GLY A 360 1.20 0.10 -14.38
CA GLY A 360 1.44 1.19 -13.45
C GLY A 360 2.67 1.00 -12.58
N SER A 361 2.84 1.89 -11.64
CA SER A 361 4.01 1.91 -10.75
C SER A 361 3.63 2.33 -9.33
N ASN A 362 4.42 1.88 -8.38
CA ASN A 362 4.35 2.30 -6.98
C ASN A 362 5.75 2.69 -6.51
N ILE A 363 5.94 3.96 -6.14
CA ILE A 363 7.22 4.51 -5.70
C ILE A 363 6.99 5.10 -4.31
N VAL A 364 7.82 4.70 -3.35
CA VAL A 364 7.74 5.16 -1.96
C VAL A 364 9.12 5.59 -1.48
N LEU A 365 9.19 6.76 -0.87
CA LEU A 365 10.35 7.26 -0.15
C LEU A 365 9.94 7.53 1.30
N ASP A 366 10.46 6.74 2.21
CA ASP A 366 10.28 6.89 3.65
C ASP A 366 11.56 7.44 4.27
N MET A 367 11.42 8.49 5.07
CA MET A 367 12.51 9.07 5.83
C MET A 367 12.10 9.22 7.29
N LYS A 368 12.99 8.87 8.22
CA LYS A 368 12.78 9.09 9.65
C LYS A 368 13.98 9.83 10.26
N PHE A 369 13.70 10.80 11.07
CA PHE A 369 14.71 11.64 11.72
C PHE A 369 14.40 11.77 13.21
N THR A 370 15.35 11.46 14.05
CA THR A 370 15.29 11.79 15.48
C THR A 370 16.01 13.13 15.73
N PRO A 371 15.73 13.81 16.82
CA PRO A 371 16.57 14.96 17.22
C PRO A 371 18.02 14.52 17.44
N PRO A 372 18.99 15.30 16.97
CA PRO A 372 20.42 14.98 17.14
C PRO A 372 20.93 15.37 18.54
N TYR A 373 20.49 14.66 19.56
CA TYR A 373 20.79 14.95 20.97
C TYR A 373 22.29 15.07 21.25
N SER A 374 23.11 14.23 20.60
CA SER A 374 24.57 14.22 20.77
C SER A 374 25.27 15.46 20.25
N LEU A 375 24.63 16.24 19.36
CA LEU A 375 25.16 17.52 18.89
C LEU A 375 24.98 18.63 19.94
N PHE A 376 23.91 18.56 20.73
CA PHE A 376 23.53 19.63 21.69
C PHE A 376 24.02 19.37 23.11
N ASN A 377 24.25 18.10 23.47
CA ASN A 377 24.77 17.77 24.78
C ASN A 377 26.29 17.50 24.72
N LYS A 378 27.00 17.91 25.77
CA LYS A 378 28.47 17.75 25.89
C LYS A 378 28.86 16.40 26.54
N LYS A 379 27.97 15.38 26.52
CA LYS A 379 28.24 14.09 27.17
C LYS A 379 29.30 13.31 26.40
N ASP A 380 30.16 12.63 27.13
CA ASP A 380 31.08 11.66 26.56
C ASP A 380 30.37 10.30 26.36
N TYR A 381 29.83 10.08 25.17
CA TYR A 381 29.09 8.86 24.83
C TYR A 381 29.95 7.58 24.84
N PHE A 382 31.28 7.70 24.82
CA PHE A 382 32.16 6.53 24.87
C PHE A 382 32.30 5.95 26.28
N SER A 383 32.20 6.79 27.30
CA SER A 383 32.28 6.37 28.71
C SER A 383 30.93 5.91 29.29
N LEU A 384 29.82 6.19 28.63
CA LEU A 384 28.49 5.81 29.11
C LEU A 384 28.23 4.31 28.95
N SER A 385 27.47 3.75 29.89
CA SER A 385 26.87 2.43 29.70
C SER A 385 25.95 2.42 28.46
N GLU A 386 25.74 1.26 27.86
CA GLU A 386 24.89 1.16 26.67
C GLU A 386 23.45 1.62 26.93
N GLN A 387 22.90 1.33 28.11
CA GLN A 387 21.59 1.82 28.52
C GLN A 387 21.52 3.34 28.56
N GLU A 388 22.54 4.01 29.12
CA GLU A 388 22.57 5.47 29.20
C GLU A 388 22.83 6.11 27.84
N ARG A 389 23.64 5.46 26.99
CA ARG A 389 23.92 5.89 25.63
C ARG A 389 22.66 5.92 24.77
N TYR A 390 21.81 4.91 24.89
CA TYR A 390 20.58 4.75 24.09
C TYR A 390 19.31 5.13 24.85
N LYS A 391 19.41 5.85 25.96
CA LYS A 391 18.25 6.36 26.69
C LYS A 391 17.34 7.25 25.81
N PHE A 392 17.92 8.02 24.91
CA PHE A 392 17.28 8.74 23.82
C PHE A 392 17.91 8.25 22.52
N ILE A 393 17.11 7.61 21.70
CA ILE A 393 17.57 6.99 20.45
C ILE A 393 17.83 8.10 19.42
N GLU A 394 18.96 7.98 18.72
CA GLU A 394 19.40 8.96 17.74
C GLU A 394 19.76 8.26 16.43
N TYR A 395 19.06 8.63 15.34
CA TYR A 395 19.32 8.10 14.00
C TYR A 395 18.68 8.95 12.90
N GLN A 396 19.12 8.72 11.69
CA GLN A 396 18.46 9.11 10.47
C GLN A 396 18.31 7.87 9.58
N LYS A 397 17.12 7.65 9.04
CA LYS A 397 16.80 6.45 8.26
C LYS A 397 16.12 6.82 6.97
N TYR A 398 16.53 6.19 5.89
CA TYR A 398 16.01 6.39 4.56
C TYR A 398 15.65 5.05 3.95
N LYS A 399 14.46 4.93 3.38
CA LYS A 399 14.05 3.79 2.58
C LYS A 399 13.46 4.28 1.28
N ILE A 400 13.90 3.71 0.18
CA ILE A 400 13.34 3.96 -1.14
C ILE A 400 12.94 2.65 -1.76
N THR A 401 11.71 2.58 -2.26
CA THR A 401 11.22 1.44 -3.03
C THR A 401 10.58 1.93 -4.30
N ALA A 402 10.83 1.21 -5.38
CA ALA A 402 10.23 1.49 -6.67
C ALA A 402 9.80 0.17 -7.31
N GLU A 403 8.56 0.11 -7.73
CA GLU A 403 7.90 -1.07 -8.24
C GLU A 403 7.16 -0.73 -9.54
N TRP A 404 7.26 -1.60 -10.53
CA TRP A 404 6.60 -1.45 -11.83
C TRP A 404 5.90 -2.73 -12.22
N PHE A 405 4.77 -2.58 -12.87
CA PHE A 405 3.98 -3.66 -13.45
C PHE A 405 3.89 -3.46 -14.95
N THR A 406 4.26 -4.50 -15.71
CA THR A 406 4.25 -4.48 -17.17
C THR A 406 3.48 -5.70 -17.67
N GLN A 407 2.37 -5.46 -18.34
CA GLN A 407 1.62 -6.52 -19.00
C GLN A 407 2.38 -7.01 -20.23
N LEU A 408 2.73 -8.30 -20.26
CA LEU A 408 3.52 -8.90 -21.35
C LEU A 408 2.65 -9.50 -22.46
N THR A 409 1.40 -9.88 -22.16
CA THR A 409 0.49 -10.44 -23.12
C THR A 409 -0.79 -9.61 -23.20
N ASN A 410 -1.38 -9.52 -24.40
CA ASN A 410 -2.64 -8.79 -24.62
C ASN A 410 -3.73 -9.75 -25.12
N LYS A 411 -4.09 -10.74 -24.28
CA LYS A 411 -5.19 -11.65 -24.61
C LYS A 411 -6.51 -10.94 -24.39
N LYS A 412 -7.40 -10.97 -25.40
CA LYS A 412 -8.77 -10.47 -25.26
C LYS A 412 -9.56 -11.39 -24.31
N ALA A 413 -10.44 -10.81 -23.51
CA ALA A 413 -11.35 -11.58 -22.69
C ALA A 413 -12.30 -12.39 -23.59
N ALA A 414 -12.53 -13.66 -23.27
CA ALA A 414 -13.67 -14.39 -23.84
C ALA A 414 -14.95 -13.85 -23.17
N GLU A 415 -16.07 -13.96 -23.88
CA GLU A 415 -17.37 -13.47 -23.43
C GLU A 415 -17.68 -13.96 -22.01
N GLY A 416 -17.91 -13.04 -21.07
CA GLY A 416 -18.15 -13.34 -19.65
C GLY A 416 -16.94 -13.78 -18.82
N LYS A 417 -15.70 -13.71 -19.35
CA LYS A 417 -14.47 -14.06 -18.60
C LYS A 417 -13.43 -12.95 -18.68
N GLU A 418 -12.77 -12.68 -17.57
CA GLU A 418 -11.64 -11.74 -17.56
C GLU A 418 -10.42 -12.24 -18.33
N ALA A 419 -9.74 -11.34 -19.02
CA ALA A 419 -8.53 -11.67 -19.78
C ALA A 419 -7.38 -12.07 -18.84
N ARG A 420 -6.85 -13.29 -19.02
CA ARG A 420 -5.70 -13.80 -18.27
C ARG A 420 -4.40 -13.37 -18.93
N ASN A 421 -3.87 -12.25 -18.49
CA ASN A 421 -2.64 -11.68 -19.03
C ASN A 421 -1.45 -11.95 -18.12
N LEU A 422 -0.32 -12.29 -18.74
CA LEU A 422 0.95 -12.46 -18.06
C LEU A 422 1.50 -11.06 -17.69
N VAL A 423 1.96 -10.91 -16.46
CA VAL A 423 2.47 -9.64 -15.94
C VAL A 423 3.87 -9.84 -15.37
N LEU A 424 4.79 -8.96 -15.76
CA LEU A 424 6.09 -8.80 -15.14
C LEU A 424 6.00 -7.72 -14.06
N ARG A 425 6.35 -8.08 -12.84
CA ARG A 425 6.58 -7.17 -11.72
C ARG A 425 8.07 -7.04 -11.51
N THR A 426 8.58 -5.81 -11.48
CA THR A 426 9.95 -5.50 -11.08
C THR A 426 9.92 -4.58 -9.87
N LYS A 427 10.75 -4.86 -8.86
CA LYS A 427 10.84 -4.04 -7.64
C LYS A 427 12.30 -3.87 -7.25
N VAL A 428 12.65 -2.65 -6.85
CA VAL A 428 13.96 -2.29 -6.30
C VAL A 428 13.74 -1.59 -4.98
N GLY A 429 14.52 -1.95 -3.97
CA GLY A 429 14.46 -1.33 -2.66
C GLY A 429 15.85 -1.14 -2.05
N TYR A 430 16.03 0.01 -1.38
CA TYR A 430 17.21 0.33 -0.59
C TYR A 430 16.79 0.85 0.77
N GLY A 431 17.54 0.46 1.79
CA GLY A 431 17.43 1.00 3.14
C GLY A 431 18.78 1.47 3.66
N PHE A 432 18.80 2.65 4.26
CA PHE A 432 20.01 3.25 4.83
C PHE A 432 19.69 3.77 6.23
N LEU A 433 20.49 3.36 7.20
CA LEU A 433 20.49 3.88 8.56
C LEU A 433 21.77 4.68 8.76
N GLY A 434 21.65 5.92 9.21
CA GLY A 434 22.76 6.80 9.53
C GLY A 434 22.75 7.23 10.99
N TYR A 435 23.83 7.86 11.40
CA TYR A 435 24.00 8.53 12.69
C TYR A 435 24.48 9.97 12.47
N TYR A 436 24.25 10.85 13.44
CA TYR A 436 24.66 12.26 13.34
C TYR A 436 26.12 12.48 13.78
N THR A 437 26.57 11.68 14.73
CA THR A 437 27.96 11.74 15.22
C THR A 437 28.56 10.36 15.40
N ASN A 438 29.88 10.24 15.20
CA ASN A 438 30.61 8.98 15.46
C ASN A 438 30.56 8.57 16.95
N ARG A 439 30.21 9.50 17.86
CA ARG A 439 30.14 9.23 19.31
C ARG A 439 29.01 8.29 19.68
N THR A 440 27.86 8.38 18.99
CA THR A 440 26.70 7.50 19.25
C THR A 440 26.73 6.24 18.40
N GLY A 441 27.28 6.31 17.17
CA GLY A 441 27.26 5.21 16.22
C GLY A 441 25.85 4.86 15.71
N PHE A 442 25.72 3.68 15.12
CA PHE A 442 24.43 3.22 14.61
C PHE A 442 23.49 2.81 15.75
N SER A 443 22.25 3.29 15.68
CA SER A 443 21.19 2.87 16.60
C SER A 443 20.98 1.35 16.56
N PRO A 444 20.83 0.67 17.69
CA PRO A 444 20.51 -0.75 17.73
C PRO A 444 19.05 -1.06 17.38
N PHE A 445 18.14 -0.07 17.44
CA PHE A 445 16.69 -0.28 17.34
C PHE A 445 16.15 -0.27 15.92
N GLU A 446 16.81 0.34 14.96
CA GLU A 446 16.26 0.58 13.63
C GLU A 446 17.07 -0.11 12.52
N ARG A 447 17.93 -1.07 12.88
CA ARG A 447 18.76 -1.83 11.94
C ARG A 447 17.93 -2.79 11.09
N PHE A 448 18.43 -3.12 9.91
CA PHE A 448 17.81 -4.06 8.99
C PHE A 448 18.28 -5.49 9.23
N TYR A 449 17.36 -6.43 9.21
CA TYR A 449 17.61 -7.86 9.37
C TYR A 449 17.17 -8.59 8.10
N MET A 450 18.09 -8.97 7.24
CA MET A 450 17.78 -9.55 5.94
C MET A 450 17.80 -11.06 5.94
N GLY A 451 16.87 -11.65 5.18
CA GLY A 451 16.70 -13.09 4.96
C GLY A 451 15.35 -13.62 5.44
N GLY A 452 14.94 -14.76 4.89
CA GLY A 452 13.73 -15.46 5.29
C GLY A 452 12.45 -15.00 4.62
N SER A 453 11.34 -15.30 5.27
CA SER A 453 10.01 -14.97 4.77
C SER A 453 9.58 -13.52 5.05
N GLY A 454 10.19 -12.87 6.03
CA GLY A 454 9.85 -11.49 6.41
C GLY A 454 8.36 -11.30 6.62
N LEU A 455 7.72 -12.16 7.40
CA LEU A 455 6.28 -12.09 7.65
C LEU A 455 5.91 -10.69 8.13
N SER A 456 5.25 -9.92 7.28
CA SER A 456 5.01 -8.49 7.46
C SER A 456 4.20 -8.15 8.73
N GLY A 457 3.36 -9.06 9.19
CA GLY A 457 2.62 -8.90 10.45
C GLY A 457 3.50 -8.94 11.71
N PHE A 458 4.76 -9.37 11.58
CA PHE A 458 5.65 -9.65 12.70
C PHE A 458 6.89 -8.76 12.79
N GLN A 459 7.06 -7.83 11.85
CA GLN A 459 8.21 -6.93 11.81
C GLN A 459 8.33 -6.06 13.07
N ASN A 460 7.20 -5.64 13.62
CA ASN A 460 7.16 -4.77 14.81
C ASN A 460 7.33 -5.51 16.14
N PHE A 461 7.37 -6.85 16.13
CA PHE A 461 7.39 -7.63 17.36
C PHE A 461 8.66 -7.49 18.20
N VAL A 462 9.77 -7.20 17.54
CA VAL A 462 11.09 -7.21 18.20
C VAL A 462 11.86 -5.91 17.98
N ALA A 463 11.19 -4.81 17.58
CA ALA A 463 11.86 -3.56 17.17
C ALA A 463 12.96 -3.79 16.10
N ARG A 464 12.74 -4.79 15.23
CA ARG A 464 13.65 -5.20 14.17
C ARG A 464 12.95 -5.06 12.83
N GLU A 465 13.58 -4.42 11.88
CA GLU A 465 13.06 -4.36 10.52
C GLU A 465 13.55 -5.55 9.70
N ILE A 466 12.66 -6.53 9.50
CA ILE A 466 12.99 -7.75 8.77
C ILE A 466 12.71 -7.54 7.29
N ILE A 467 13.72 -7.76 6.47
CA ILE A 467 13.65 -7.67 5.01
C ILE A 467 13.73 -9.08 4.43
N ALA A 468 12.65 -9.50 3.80
CA ALA A 468 12.58 -10.84 3.22
C ALA A 468 13.52 -10.99 2.02
N LEU A 469 14.16 -12.16 1.92
CA LEU A 469 14.78 -12.67 0.70
C LEU A 469 14.46 -14.16 0.61
N ARG A 470 13.59 -14.52 -0.31
CA ARG A 470 13.11 -15.91 -0.46
C ARG A 470 14.25 -16.83 -0.87
N GLY A 471 14.22 -18.06 -0.39
CA GLY A 471 15.31 -19.05 -0.63
C GLY A 471 16.44 -19.00 0.41
N TYR A 472 16.37 -18.09 1.37
CA TYR A 472 17.29 -17.98 2.50
C TYR A 472 16.53 -18.12 3.82
N THR A 473 17.21 -18.55 4.88
CA THR A 473 16.62 -18.64 6.22
C THR A 473 16.49 -17.25 6.88
N ASP A 474 15.64 -17.14 7.87
CA ASP A 474 15.38 -15.87 8.56
C ASP A 474 16.66 -15.24 9.11
N GLN A 475 16.87 -13.95 8.86
CA GLN A 475 17.99 -13.13 9.32
C GLN A 475 19.39 -13.66 8.92
N SER A 476 19.44 -14.61 7.99
CA SER A 476 20.69 -15.30 7.64
C SER A 476 21.70 -14.46 6.89
N LEU A 477 21.26 -13.34 6.31
CA LEU A 477 22.10 -12.42 5.53
C LEU A 477 22.65 -11.25 6.36
N VAL A 478 22.34 -11.20 7.66
CA VAL A 478 22.93 -10.22 8.57
C VAL A 478 24.43 -10.46 8.70
N GLN A 479 25.21 -9.40 8.53
CA GLN A 479 26.67 -9.45 8.57
C GLN A 479 27.27 -8.99 9.89
N THR A 480 26.50 -8.26 10.72
CA THR A 480 26.98 -7.75 12.02
C THR A 480 26.48 -8.63 13.15
N PHE A 481 27.44 -9.14 13.93
CA PHE A 481 27.19 -10.03 15.08
C PHE A 481 27.80 -9.44 16.35
N GLU A 482 27.08 -9.53 17.45
CA GLU A 482 27.56 -9.22 18.80
C GLU A 482 27.25 -10.43 19.71
N ASN A 483 28.24 -10.91 20.42
CA ASN A 483 28.13 -12.11 21.26
C ASN A 483 27.55 -13.34 20.52
N GLY A 484 27.85 -13.48 19.22
CA GLY A 484 27.34 -14.56 18.37
C GLY A 484 25.87 -14.38 17.89
N LEU A 485 25.19 -13.30 18.27
CA LEU A 485 23.84 -13.00 17.84
C LEU A 485 23.83 -11.94 16.73
N PRO A 486 22.96 -12.07 15.71
CA PRO A 486 22.83 -11.05 14.69
C PRO A 486 22.17 -9.79 15.27
N VAL A 487 22.80 -8.64 15.08
CA VAL A 487 22.30 -7.36 15.60
C VAL A 487 21.75 -6.44 14.49
N GLY A 488 21.67 -6.96 13.26
CA GLY A 488 21.21 -6.21 12.10
C GLY A 488 22.28 -5.29 11.51
N ASP A 489 22.06 -4.89 10.27
CA ASP A 489 22.97 -4.05 9.50
C ASP A 489 22.35 -2.67 9.18
N PRO A 490 23.17 -1.63 9.00
CA PRO A 490 22.66 -0.29 8.71
C PRO A 490 22.25 -0.08 7.25
N ILE A 491 22.64 -0.96 6.33
CA ILE A 491 22.35 -0.82 4.91
C ILE A 491 21.79 -2.11 4.35
N VAL A 492 20.79 -2.01 3.49
CA VAL A 492 20.19 -3.15 2.81
C VAL A 492 19.83 -2.78 1.36
N SER A 493 19.96 -3.74 0.45
CA SER A 493 19.47 -3.64 -0.93
C SER A 493 18.67 -4.89 -1.30
N ARG A 494 17.59 -4.71 -2.08
CA ARG A 494 16.77 -5.81 -2.58
C ARG A 494 16.26 -5.52 -3.98
N TYR A 495 16.34 -6.52 -4.84
CA TYR A 495 15.85 -6.52 -6.21
C TYR A 495 14.93 -7.72 -6.37
N THR A 496 13.76 -7.53 -6.97
CA THR A 496 12.78 -8.58 -7.18
C THR A 496 12.24 -8.50 -8.60
N MET A 497 12.21 -9.62 -9.29
CA MET A 497 11.49 -9.83 -10.54
C MET A 497 10.50 -10.96 -10.35
N GLU A 498 9.23 -10.75 -10.70
CA GLU A 498 8.20 -11.78 -10.63
C GLU A 498 7.42 -11.83 -11.95
N LEU A 499 7.33 -13.01 -12.50
CA LEU A 499 6.47 -13.30 -13.64
C LEU A 499 5.18 -13.91 -13.11
N ARG A 500 4.07 -13.19 -13.22
CA ARG A 500 2.77 -13.51 -12.61
C ARG A 500 1.77 -13.94 -13.66
N TYR A 501 1.06 -15.05 -13.41
CA TYR A 501 0.00 -15.55 -14.27
C TYR A 501 -1.29 -15.77 -13.46
N PRO A 502 -2.44 -15.16 -13.85
CA PRO A 502 -3.69 -15.28 -13.11
C PRO A 502 -4.40 -16.58 -13.45
N ILE A 503 -4.80 -17.33 -12.42
CA ILE A 503 -5.67 -18.49 -12.52
C ILE A 503 -7.14 -18.04 -12.46
N SER A 504 -7.44 -17.15 -11.49
CA SER A 504 -8.75 -16.52 -11.30
C SER A 504 -8.55 -15.06 -10.89
N LEU A 505 -9.30 -14.15 -11.48
CA LEU A 505 -9.34 -12.73 -11.10
C LEU A 505 -10.69 -12.35 -10.44
N ASN A 506 -11.49 -13.35 -10.05
CA ASN A 506 -12.74 -13.10 -9.35
C ASN A 506 -12.46 -12.32 -8.05
N PRO A 507 -13.16 -11.20 -7.78
CA PRO A 507 -13.00 -10.41 -6.58
C PRO A 507 -13.21 -11.19 -5.26
N GLN A 508 -14.02 -12.27 -5.29
CA GLN A 508 -14.24 -13.14 -4.14
C GLN A 508 -13.09 -14.14 -3.90
N ALA A 509 -12.30 -14.46 -4.94
CA ALA A 509 -11.15 -15.35 -4.83
C ALA A 509 -10.17 -15.08 -5.98
N THR A 510 -9.27 -14.11 -5.81
CA THR A 510 -8.20 -13.85 -6.78
C THR A 510 -7.05 -14.81 -6.55
N ILE A 511 -6.74 -15.63 -7.57
CA ILE A 511 -5.70 -16.67 -7.50
C ILE A 511 -4.71 -16.48 -8.64
N PHE A 512 -3.42 -16.42 -8.32
CA PHE A 512 -2.37 -16.38 -9.33
C PHE A 512 -1.11 -17.14 -8.89
N VAL A 513 -0.40 -17.66 -9.88
CA VAL A 513 0.93 -18.27 -9.70
C VAL A 513 1.99 -17.30 -10.15
N LEU A 514 3.19 -17.45 -9.60
CA LEU A 514 4.33 -16.64 -9.98
C LEU A 514 5.62 -17.46 -9.99
N GLY A 515 6.52 -17.09 -10.91
CA GLY A 515 7.94 -17.42 -10.83
C GLY A 515 8.69 -16.17 -10.42
N PHE A 516 9.68 -16.30 -9.55
CA PHE A 516 10.44 -15.16 -9.08
C PHE A 516 11.96 -15.36 -9.17
N ALA A 517 12.66 -14.26 -9.36
CA ALA A 517 14.09 -14.12 -9.15
C ALA A 517 14.33 -12.93 -8.21
N GLU A 518 15.11 -13.15 -7.17
CA GLU A 518 15.46 -12.11 -6.20
C GLU A 518 16.97 -12.02 -6.03
N ALA A 519 17.42 -10.82 -5.71
CA ALA A 519 18.80 -10.54 -5.35
C ALA A 519 18.81 -9.49 -4.25
N GLY A 520 19.72 -9.62 -3.29
CA GLY A 520 19.83 -8.63 -2.22
C GLY A 520 20.94 -8.95 -1.26
N ASN A 521 21.29 -7.99 -0.43
CA ASN A 521 22.28 -8.15 0.62
C ASN A 521 22.09 -7.09 1.70
N SER A 522 22.63 -7.35 2.89
CA SER A 522 22.85 -6.34 3.91
C SER A 522 24.34 -6.00 4.02
N TYR A 523 24.68 -4.81 4.55
CA TYR A 523 26.06 -4.32 4.57
C TYR A 523 26.35 -3.64 5.91
N LYS A 524 27.52 -3.94 6.48
CA LYS A 524 27.96 -3.45 7.81
C LYS A 524 28.14 -1.94 7.89
N ASN A 525 28.53 -1.30 6.78
CA ASN A 525 28.82 0.13 6.74
C ASN A 525 28.85 0.66 5.30
N PHE A 526 28.91 1.97 5.14
CA PHE A 526 28.94 2.63 3.82
C PHE A 526 30.23 2.35 3.02
N LYS A 527 31.34 2.01 3.68
CA LYS A 527 32.61 1.68 2.98
C LYS A 527 32.53 0.33 2.26
N THR A 528 31.78 -0.62 2.83
CA THR A 528 31.57 -1.96 2.26
C THR A 528 30.35 -2.06 1.36
N PHE A 529 29.59 -0.97 1.21
CA PHE A 529 28.40 -0.96 0.38
C PHE A 529 28.76 -1.06 -1.10
N ASN A 530 28.31 -2.14 -1.73
CA ASN A 530 28.34 -2.34 -3.17
C ASN A 530 27.00 -2.93 -3.61
N PRO A 531 26.15 -2.17 -4.34
CA PRO A 531 24.81 -2.62 -4.70
C PRO A 531 24.78 -3.85 -5.62
N PHE A 532 25.91 -4.22 -6.24
CA PHE A 532 26.06 -5.42 -7.08
C PHE A 532 26.59 -6.63 -6.33
N ASN A 533 27.09 -6.47 -5.09
CA ASN A 533 27.48 -7.59 -4.23
C ASN A 533 26.26 -8.14 -3.52
N VAL A 534 25.47 -8.96 -4.22
CA VAL A 534 24.17 -9.47 -3.80
C VAL A 534 24.16 -10.98 -3.68
N LYS A 535 23.26 -11.49 -2.85
CA LYS A 535 22.89 -12.89 -2.74
C LYS A 535 21.64 -13.13 -3.59
N ARG A 536 21.68 -14.13 -4.46
CA ARG A 536 20.67 -14.40 -5.50
C ARG A 536 19.83 -15.60 -5.12
N SER A 537 18.57 -15.55 -5.48
CA SER A 537 17.64 -16.66 -5.31
C SER A 537 16.61 -16.68 -6.45
N ALA A 538 15.98 -17.83 -6.66
CA ALA A 538 14.85 -17.96 -7.55
C ALA A 538 13.90 -19.03 -7.00
N GLY A 539 12.67 -19.03 -7.50
CA GLY A 539 11.65 -19.97 -7.08
C GLY A 539 10.31 -19.71 -7.73
N PHE A 540 9.30 -20.33 -7.17
CA PHE A 540 7.91 -20.17 -7.60
C PHE A 540 6.99 -20.02 -6.40
N GLY A 541 5.80 -19.48 -6.65
CA GLY A 541 4.83 -19.23 -5.60
C GLY A 541 3.40 -19.24 -6.09
N LEU A 542 2.51 -19.39 -5.12
CA LEU A 542 1.06 -19.30 -5.28
C LEU A 542 0.54 -18.18 -4.39
N ARG A 543 -0.38 -17.40 -4.91
CA ARG A 543 -1.10 -16.35 -4.17
C ARG A 543 -2.59 -16.60 -4.28
N VAL A 544 -3.26 -16.52 -3.15
CA VAL A 544 -4.71 -16.63 -3.02
C VAL A 544 -5.20 -15.45 -2.19
N PHE A 545 -5.94 -14.55 -2.80
CA PHE A 545 -6.61 -13.48 -2.07
C PHE A 545 -8.06 -13.87 -1.77
N LEU A 546 -8.40 -13.80 -0.51
CA LEU A 546 -9.76 -14.00 0.00
C LEU A 546 -10.16 -12.77 0.82
N PRO A 547 -11.31 -12.12 0.57
CA PRO A 547 -11.70 -10.88 1.25
C PRO A 547 -11.67 -10.97 2.79
N MET A 548 -11.99 -12.12 3.37
CA MET A 548 -11.98 -12.33 4.82
C MET A 548 -10.59 -12.57 5.41
N PHE A 549 -9.68 -13.17 4.65
CA PHE A 549 -8.36 -13.60 5.12
C PHE A 549 -7.20 -12.76 4.56
N GLY A 550 -7.50 -11.90 3.58
CA GLY A 550 -6.47 -11.15 2.86
C GLY A 550 -5.69 -12.01 1.87
N LEU A 551 -4.45 -11.61 1.58
CA LEU A 551 -3.57 -12.31 0.66
C LEU A 551 -2.83 -13.44 1.38
N LEU A 552 -3.05 -14.67 0.94
CA LEU A 552 -2.32 -15.86 1.37
C LEU A 552 -1.26 -16.19 0.31
N GLY A 553 -0.05 -16.50 0.74
CA GLY A 553 1.05 -16.84 -0.15
C GLY A 553 1.83 -18.04 0.34
N ILE A 554 2.21 -18.90 -0.61
CA ILE A 554 3.15 -20.00 -0.41
C ILE A 554 4.21 -19.87 -1.48
N ASP A 555 5.47 -19.75 -1.08
CA ASP A 555 6.60 -19.71 -1.98
C ASP A 555 7.56 -20.86 -1.67
N TYR A 556 8.20 -21.39 -2.69
CA TYR A 556 9.34 -22.29 -2.57
C TYR A 556 10.51 -21.70 -3.34
N GLY A 557 11.59 -21.42 -2.64
CA GLY A 557 12.76 -20.73 -3.20
C GLY A 557 14.08 -21.37 -2.87
N TRP A 558 15.03 -21.21 -3.76
CA TRP A 558 16.43 -21.65 -3.62
C TRP A 558 17.36 -20.45 -3.57
N GLY A 559 18.21 -20.36 -2.54
CA GLY A 559 19.33 -19.43 -2.50
C GLY A 559 20.55 -20.03 -3.19
N PHE A 560 21.17 -19.31 -4.11
CA PHE A 560 22.29 -19.80 -4.90
C PHE A 560 23.65 -19.49 -4.28
N ASP A 561 23.75 -18.40 -3.55
CA ASP A 561 25.03 -17.91 -3.03
C ASP A 561 25.23 -18.37 -1.58
N PRO A 562 26.44 -18.83 -1.22
CA PRO A 562 26.73 -19.30 0.12
C PRO A 562 26.68 -18.15 1.13
N ILE A 563 26.24 -18.47 2.35
CA ILE A 563 26.29 -17.58 3.50
C ILE A 563 27.44 -18.00 4.39
N LEU A 564 28.12 -17.03 5.00
CA LEU A 564 29.17 -17.26 5.98
C LEU A 564 28.58 -17.10 7.38
N ASP A 565 29.05 -17.91 8.31
CA ASP A 565 28.77 -17.76 9.74
C ASP A 565 29.65 -16.64 10.36
N SER A 566 29.51 -16.42 11.68
CA SER A 566 30.32 -15.45 12.42
C SER A 566 31.81 -15.70 12.38
N ASN A 567 32.22 -16.93 12.09
CA ASN A 567 33.61 -17.38 12.04
C ASN A 567 34.18 -17.43 10.61
N GLY A 568 33.37 -17.01 9.61
CA GLY A 568 33.76 -17.04 8.20
C GLY A 568 33.60 -18.38 7.50
N ASN A 569 33.04 -19.41 8.16
CA ASN A 569 32.78 -20.71 7.56
C ASN A 569 31.49 -20.68 6.74
N LYS A 570 31.47 -21.47 5.65
CA LYS A 570 30.24 -21.62 4.85
C LYS A 570 29.18 -22.38 5.65
N ARG A 571 28.00 -21.78 5.78
CA ARG A 571 26.83 -22.43 6.39
C ARG A 571 26.33 -23.57 5.50
N THR A 572 25.91 -24.67 6.14
CA THR A 572 25.41 -25.86 5.45
C THR A 572 23.92 -25.84 5.14
N ASP A 573 23.18 -24.83 5.63
CA ASP A 573 21.75 -24.68 5.48
C ASP A 573 21.32 -23.90 4.20
N THR A 574 22.29 -23.54 3.36
CA THR A 574 22.09 -22.82 2.11
C THR A 574 22.75 -23.50 0.93
N GLY A 575 22.22 -23.33 -0.27
CA GLY A 575 22.77 -23.85 -1.52
C GLY A 575 21.72 -24.49 -2.42
N LEU A 576 22.14 -24.80 -3.65
CA LEU A 576 21.37 -25.59 -4.61
C LEU A 576 21.04 -26.96 -3.99
N GLY A 577 19.76 -27.30 -3.87
CA GLY A 577 19.25 -28.52 -3.25
C GLY A 577 18.65 -28.37 -1.86
N LYS A 578 18.75 -27.19 -1.23
CA LYS A 578 18.12 -26.87 0.06
C LYS A 578 17.11 -25.73 -0.10
N GLY A 579 16.00 -26.00 -0.79
CA GLY A 579 14.91 -25.03 -0.94
C GLY A 579 14.22 -24.75 0.39
N GLN A 580 13.72 -23.52 0.52
CA GLN A 580 13.01 -23.02 1.69
C GLN A 580 11.55 -22.73 1.33
N PHE A 581 10.64 -23.19 2.20
CA PHE A 581 9.24 -22.79 2.12
C PHE A 581 9.03 -21.47 2.87
N HIS A 582 8.29 -20.57 2.24
CA HIS A 582 7.91 -19.29 2.82
C HIS A 582 6.39 -19.14 2.77
N PHE A 583 5.78 -18.85 3.91
CA PHE A 583 4.35 -18.63 4.04
C PHE A 583 4.08 -17.17 4.29
N THR A 584 3.02 -16.64 3.68
CA THR A 584 2.55 -15.27 3.87
C THR A 584 1.06 -15.31 4.17
N ILE A 585 0.63 -14.63 5.24
CA ILE A 585 -0.78 -14.55 5.64
C ILE A 585 -1.12 -13.09 5.91
N GLY A 586 -2.13 -12.56 5.23
CA GLY A 586 -2.69 -11.22 5.47
C GLY A 586 -1.83 -10.03 5.05
N GLY A 587 -0.69 -10.25 4.39
CA GLY A 587 0.20 -9.18 3.94
C GLY A 587 1.21 -9.64 2.91
N MET A 588 1.96 -8.70 2.35
CA MET A 588 3.10 -9.01 1.50
C MET A 588 4.31 -9.39 2.36
N LEU A 589 5.20 -10.21 1.81
CA LEU A 589 6.51 -10.54 2.40
C LEU A 589 7.24 -9.26 2.81
N GLY A 590 7.95 -9.28 3.94
CA GLY A 590 8.68 -8.15 4.52
C GLY A 590 9.27 -7.23 3.47
N GLU A 591 8.67 -6.07 3.34
CA GLU A 591 8.97 -5.14 2.28
C GLU A 591 10.00 -4.12 2.73
N LEU A 592 10.98 -3.88 1.87
CA LEU A 592 11.68 -2.61 1.93
C LEU A 592 10.72 -1.53 1.56
#